data_d3f2a804446d217b3d37d375e9bf7a83
#
_entry.id   d3f2a804446d217b3d37d375e9bf7a83
#
_cell.length_a   1.000
_cell.length_b   1.000
_cell.length_c   1.000
_cell.angle_alpha   90.00
_cell.angle_beta   90.00
_cell.angle_gamma   90.00
#
_symmetry.space_group_name_H-M   'P 1'
#
loop_
_entity.id
_entity.type
_entity.pdbx_description
1 polymer ?
#
loop_
_entity_poly.entity_id
_entity_poly.type
_entity_poly.pdbx_seq_one_letter_code
_entity_poly.pdbx_strand_id
1 'polypeptide(L)'
;SIIISQKGTQPFVVDGQQRLTSLTLLLTYLRRLQQDLGTHEVKIDDLIYSEKFRVKSFNLNVADRNECMIGLFEHGEYDAPDDAAESVHTLVARYGEIDGLFPDEIRGDVLPYFIDWLKDRVQIVQITAYNDDDAYAIFETMNDRGLKLTPADMLKGYLLANISEG
;
A
#
# COMPACT_ATOMS: atom_id res chain seq x y z
N SER A 1 3.29 -2.81 11.98
CA SER A 1 4.40 -1.85 11.82
C SER A 1 4.86 -1.78 10.37
N ILE A 2 5.48 -0.69 10.01
CA ILE A 2 6.22 -0.48 8.77
C ILE A 2 7.62 0.02 9.13
N ILE A 3 8.61 -0.33 8.32
CA ILE A 3 9.99 0.15 8.49
C ILE A 3 10.34 1.05 7.30
N ILE A 4 10.77 2.26 7.61
CA ILE A 4 11.16 3.26 6.62
C ILE A 4 12.63 3.58 6.81
N SER A 5 13.43 3.53 5.74
CA SER A 5 14.78 4.09 5.70
C SER A 5 14.71 5.51 5.16
N GLN A 6 15.35 6.44 5.90
CA GLN A 6 15.47 7.83 5.51
C GLN A 6 16.89 8.10 5.02
N LYS A 7 17.21 7.57 3.83
CA LYS A 7 18.48 7.80 3.16
C LYS A 7 18.32 8.99 2.20
N GLY A 8 18.98 10.09 2.50
CA GLY A 8 18.90 11.30 1.68
C GLY A 8 17.56 12.04 1.83
N THR A 9 17.02 12.55 0.72
CA THR A 9 15.84 13.42 0.70
C THR A 9 14.52 12.68 0.55
N GLN A 10 14.55 11.40 0.17
CA GLN A 10 13.34 10.60 -0.04
C GLN A 10 13.33 9.37 0.88
N PRO A 11 12.31 9.23 1.73
CA PRO A 11 12.12 8.02 2.51
C PRO A 11 11.65 6.88 1.61
N PHE A 12 12.10 5.65 1.89
CA PHE A 12 11.59 4.46 1.22
C PHE A 12 11.21 3.37 2.22
N VAL A 13 10.22 2.57 1.85
CA VAL A 13 9.69 1.50 2.70
C VAL A 13 10.57 0.26 2.56
N VAL A 14 11.22 -0.12 3.65
CA VAL A 14 12.05 -1.32 3.75
C VAL A 14 11.18 -2.55 4.03
N ASP A 15 10.24 -2.42 4.97
CA ASP A 15 9.27 -3.46 5.30
C ASP A 15 7.88 -2.89 5.44
N GLY A 16 6.88 -3.71 5.16
CA GLY A 16 5.46 -3.37 5.24
C GLY A 16 4.85 -2.90 3.92
N GLN A 17 5.56 -2.99 2.79
CA GLN A 17 5.02 -2.65 1.47
C GLN A 17 3.71 -3.38 1.16
N GLN A 18 3.64 -4.69 1.44
CA GLN A 18 2.42 -5.50 1.25
C GLN A 18 1.24 -4.97 2.07
N ARG A 19 1.49 -4.61 3.34
CA ARG A 19 0.46 -4.06 4.24
C ARG A 19 -0.05 -2.71 3.76
N LEU A 20 0.86 -1.82 3.36
CA LEU A 20 0.49 -0.51 2.80
C LEU A 20 -0.28 -0.67 1.49
N THR A 21 0.16 -1.56 0.59
CA THR A 21 -0.52 -1.84 -0.67
C THR A 21 -1.96 -2.32 -0.41
N SER A 22 -2.14 -3.30 0.48
CA SER A 22 -3.47 -3.83 0.81
C SER A 22 -4.39 -2.78 1.42
N LEU A 23 -3.85 -1.93 2.32
CA LEU A 23 -4.61 -0.82 2.89
C LEU A 23 -4.97 0.23 1.83
N THR A 24 -4.06 0.55 0.93
CA THR A 24 -4.32 1.50 -0.16
C THR A 24 -5.41 0.97 -1.10
N LEU A 25 -5.36 -0.31 -1.46
CA LEU A 25 -6.42 -0.95 -2.27
C LEU A 25 -7.77 -0.93 -1.55
N LEU A 26 -7.80 -1.26 -0.25
CA LEU A 26 -9.03 -1.18 0.55
C LEU A 26 -9.58 0.24 0.59
N LEU A 27 -8.75 1.25 0.85
CA LEU A 27 -9.19 2.65 0.87
C LEU A 27 -9.69 3.11 -0.52
N THR A 28 -9.02 2.68 -1.59
CA THR A 28 -9.45 2.94 -2.97
C THR A 28 -10.83 2.34 -3.24
N TYR A 29 -11.04 1.10 -2.81
CA TYR A 29 -12.33 0.42 -2.91
C TYR A 29 -13.43 1.13 -2.10
N LEU A 30 -13.16 1.47 -0.84
CA LEU A 30 -14.11 2.17 0.02
C LEU A 30 -14.50 3.55 -0.54
N ARG A 31 -13.53 4.28 -1.09
CA ARG A 31 -13.77 5.54 -1.78
C ARG A 31 -14.76 5.34 -2.93
N ARG A 32 -14.50 4.36 -3.79
CA ARG A 32 -15.38 4.05 -4.91
C ARG A 32 -16.77 3.66 -4.46
N LEU A 33 -16.86 2.80 -3.47
CA LEU A 33 -18.15 2.35 -2.93
C LEU A 33 -18.98 3.51 -2.38
N GLN A 34 -18.37 4.51 -1.71
CA GLN A 34 -19.06 5.74 -1.28
C GLN A 34 -19.62 6.54 -2.47
N GLN A 35 -18.82 6.69 -3.53
CA GLN A 35 -19.24 7.43 -4.72
C GLN A 35 -20.42 6.76 -5.43
N ASP A 36 -20.38 5.44 -5.55
CA ASP A 36 -21.46 4.67 -6.18
C ASP A 36 -22.77 4.72 -5.38
N LEU A 37 -22.67 4.81 -4.05
CA LEU A 37 -23.84 4.95 -3.18
C LEU A 37 -24.41 6.37 -3.16
N GLY A 38 -23.62 7.38 -3.55
CA GLY A 38 -24.04 8.79 -3.55
C GLY A 38 -24.46 9.34 -2.18
N THR A 39 -24.00 8.69 -1.11
CA THR A 39 -24.30 9.08 0.28
C THR A 39 -23.26 10.05 0.83
N HIS A 40 -23.33 10.35 2.14
CA HIS A 40 -22.33 11.18 2.81
C HIS A 40 -20.93 10.59 2.67
N GLU A 41 -20.03 11.31 1.97
CA GLU A 41 -18.66 10.89 1.77
C GLU A 41 -17.77 11.26 2.95
N VAL A 42 -17.13 10.26 3.53
CA VAL A 42 -16.01 10.47 4.45
C VAL A 42 -14.73 10.69 3.64
N LYS A 43 -14.04 11.80 3.84
CA LYS A 43 -12.80 12.10 3.11
C LYS A 43 -11.67 11.15 3.51
N ILE A 44 -11.18 10.40 2.54
CA ILE A 44 -10.06 9.44 2.68
C ILE A 44 -9.00 9.60 1.58
N ASP A 45 -9.18 10.54 0.68
CA ASP A 45 -8.27 10.75 -0.46
C ASP A 45 -6.83 11.01 0.00
N ASP A 46 -6.65 11.80 1.07
CA ASP A 46 -5.32 12.11 1.64
C ASP A 46 -4.58 10.88 2.18
N LEU A 47 -5.30 9.79 2.47
CA LEU A 47 -4.72 8.52 2.89
C LEU A 47 -4.26 7.67 1.70
N ILE A 48 -4.75 7.96 0.50
CA ILE A 48 -4.45 7.22 -0.73
C ILE A 48 -3.35 7.92 -1.51
N TYR A 49 -3.48 9.22 -1.75
CA TYR A 49 -2.52 10.01 -2.51
C TYR A 49 -2.26 11.38 -1.88
N SER A 50 -1.14 11.97 -2.24
CA SER A 50 -0.84 13.37 -1.99
C SER A 50 -0.82 14.14 -3.31
N GLU A 51 -1.20 15.42 -3.28
CA GLU A 51 -1.16 16.28 -4.45
C GLU A 51 -0.12 17.39 -4.26
N LYS A 52 0.86 17.46 -5.19
CA LYS A 52 1.83 18.56 -5.26
C LYS A 52 1.83 19.13 -6.68
N PHE A 53 1.68 20.45 -6.78
CA PHE A 53 1.67 21.16 -8.07
C PHE A 53 0.65 20.59 -9.08
N ARG A 54 -0.53 20.16 -8.61
CA ARG A 54 -1.58 19.50 -9.40
C ARG A 54 -1.19 18.12 -9.94
N VAL A 55 -0.12 17.53 -9.46
CA VAL A 55 0.27 16.16 -9.78
C VAL A 55 -0.08 15.29 -8.60
N LYS A 56 -0.93 14.30 -8.82
CA LYS A 56 -1.27 13.27 -7.83
C LYS A 56 -0.13 12.25 -7.77
N SER A 57 0.27 11.92 -6.55
CA SER A 57 1.25 10.87 -6.29
C SER A 57 0.70 9.96 -5.21
N PHE A 58 0.56 8.67 -5.51
CA PHE A 58 0.15 7.71 -4.49
C PHE A 58 1.14 7.71 -3.34
N ASN A 59 0.62 7.59 -2.11
CA ASN A 59 1.46 7.57 -0.90
C ASN A 59 2.42 6.38 -0.89
N LEU A 60 2.08 5.29 -1.59
CA LEU A 60 2.98 4.20 -1.92
C LEU A 60 3.23 4.22 -3.44
N ASN A 61 4.31 4.88 -3.86
CA ASN A 61 4.65 5.02 -5.27
C ASN A 61 5.59 3.88 -5.71
N VAL A 62 5.11 3.05 -6.63
CA VAL A 62 5.90 2.01 -7.31
C VAL A 62 5.68 2.18 -8.80
N ALA A 63 6.74 2.56 -9.53
CA ALA A 63 6.67 3.00 -10.93
C ALA A 63 5.86 2.04 -11.82
N ASP A 64 6.15 0.74 -11.75
CA ASP A 64 5.52 -0.28 -12.59
C ASP A 64 4.02 -0.50 -12.28
N ARG A 65 3.51 0.05 -11.18
CA ARG A 65 2.13 -0.13 -10.72
C ARG A 65 1.29 1.14 -10.83
N ASN A 66 1.89 2.27 -11.18
CA ASN A 66 1.21 3.55 -11.14
C ASN A 66 0.00 3.62 -12.06
N GLU A 67 0.10 3.13 -13.28
CA GLU A 67 -1.02 3.13 -14.23
C GLU A 67 -2.18 2.28 -13.71
N CYS A 68 -1.88 1.09 -13.19
CA CYS A 68 -2.87 0.22 -12.58
C CYS A 68 -3.55 0.90 -11.37
N MET A 69 -2.77 1.51 -10.49
CA MET A 69 -3.30 2.21 -9.32
C MET A 69 -4.19 3.40 -9.71
N ILE A 70 -3.83 4.14 -10.76
CA ILE A 70 -4.66 5.23 -11.31
C ILE A 70 -5.98 4.65 -11.86
N GLY A 71 -5.92 3.59 -12.67
CA GLY A 71 -7.12 2.95 -13.22
C GLY A 71 -8.08 2.47 -12.12
N LEU A 72 -7.56 1.74 -11.12
CA LEU A 72 -8.35 1.29 -9.98
C LEU A 72 -8.94 2.46 -9.17
N PHE A 73 -8.19 3.53 -8.99
CA PHE A 73 -8.63 4.72 -8.24
C PHE A 73 -9.70 5.52 -8.99
N GLU A 74 -9.55 5.72 -10.31
CA GLU A 74 -10.44 6.56 -11.11
C GLU A 74 -11.66 5.81 -11.62
N HIS A 75 -11.49 4.54 -12.00
CA HIS A 75 -12.52 3.75 -12.68
C HIS A 75 -13.02 2.55 -11.86
N GLY A 76 -12.29 2.12 -10.81
CA GLY A 76 -12.62 0.92 -10.04
C GLY A 76 -12.23 -0.38 -10.76
N GLU A 77 -11.60 -0.29 -11.92
CA GLU A 77 -11.15 -1.43 -12.73
C GLU A 77 -9.88 -1.07 -13.50
N TYR A 78 -9.12 -2.08 -13.88
CA TYR A 78 -7.96 -1.94 -14.74
C TYR A 78 -7.74 -3.23 -15.53
N ASP A 79 -7.71 -3.13 -16.85
CA ASP A 79 -7.37 -4.22 -17.76
C ASP A 79 -5.85 -4.31 -17.88
N ALA A 80 -5.25 -5.25 -17.14
CA ALA A 80 -3.81 -5.45 -17.20
C ALA A 80 -3.42 -6.08 -18.55
N PRO A 81 -2.48 -5.48 -19.31
CA PRO A 81 -1.94 -6.12 -20.51
C PRO A 81 -1.34 -7.49 -20.21
N ASP A 82 -1.39 -8.42 -21.18
CA ASP A 82 -0.87 -9.79 -21.00
C ASP A 82 0.62 -9.81 -20.64
N ASP A 83 1.39 -8.83 -21.10
CA ASP A 83 2.82 -8.65 -20.84
C ASP A 83 3.12 -7.79 -19.61
N ALA A 84 2.09 -7.37 -18.86
CA ALA A 84 2.28 -6.61 -17.63
C ALA A 84 3.04 -7.42 -16.58
N ALA A 85 3.75 -6.71 -15.70
CA ALA A 85 4.44 -7.34 -14.58
C ALA A 85 3.46 -8.15 -13.70
N GLU A 86 3.89 -9.30 -13.18
CA GLU A 86 3.08 -10.14 -12.28
C GLU A 86 2.50 -9.35 -11.09
N SER A 87 3.22 -8.34 -10.64
CA SER A 87 2.78 -7.45 -9.57
C SER A 87 1.53 -6.64 -9.94
N VAL A 88 1.33 -6.31 -11.22
CA VAL A 88 0.14 -5.60 -11.72
C VAL A 88 -1.06 -6.55 -11.74
N HIS A 89 -0.90 -7.75 -12.30
CA HIS A 89 -1.95 -8.78 -12.28
C HIS A 89 -2.38 -9.11 -10.85
N THR A 90 -1.41 -9.20 -9.94
CA THR A 90 -1.68 -9.42 -8.52
C THR A 90 -2.50 -8.29 -7.90
N LEU A 91 -2.20 -7.02 -8.23
CA LEU A 91 -2.98 -5.87 -7.73
C LEU A 91 -4.43 -5.92 -8.19
N VAL A 92 -4.66 -6.16 -9.48
CA VAL A 92 -6.02 -6.26 -10.06
C VAL A 92 -6.79 -7.40 -9.39
N ALA A 93 -6.17 -8.58 -9.28
CA ALA A 93 -6.80 -9.74 -8.62
C ALA A 93 -7.17 -9.43 -7.15
N ARG A 94 -6.24 -8.81 -6.39
CA ARG A 94 -6.49 -8.46 -4.99
C ARG A 94 -7.58 -7.39 -4.82
N TYR A 95 -7.66 -6.43 -5.75
CA TYR A 95 -8.72 -5.45 -5.73
C TYR A 95 -10.10 -6.10 -5.94
N GLY A 96 -10.21 -7.01 -6.92
CA GLY A 96 -11.43 -7.78 -7.16
C GLY A 96 -11.82 -8.69 -5.98
N GLU A 97 -10.83 -9.30 -5.29
CA GLU A 97 -11.06 -10.09 -4.07
C GLU A 97 -11.66 -9.24 -2.93
N ILE A 98 -11.27 -7.97 -2.80
CA ILE A 98 -11.84 -7.08 -1.78
C ILE A 98 -13.34 -6.94 -1.99
N ASP A 99 -13.79 -6.71 -3.22
CA ASP A 99 -15.23 -6.61 -3.52
C ASP A 99 -15.99 -7.87 -3.15
N GLY A 100 -15.46 -9.03 -3.53
CA GLY A 100 -16.08 -10.33 -3.24
C GLY A 100 -16.10 -10.73 -1.76
N LEU A 101 -15.15 -10.18 -0.96
CA LEU A 101 -15.04 -10.48 0.47
C LEU A 101 -15.66 -9.40 1.37
N PHE A 102 -15.99 -8.22 0.82
CA PHE A 102 -16.51 -7.12 1.61
C PHE A 102 -17.94 -7.41 2.07
N PRO A 103 -18.21 -7.36 3.40
CA PRO A 103 -19.51 -7.75 3.95
C PRO A 103 -20.66 -6.85 3.45
N ASP A 104 -21.75 -7.45 3.02
CA ASP A 104 -22.94 -6.73 2.54
C ASP A 104 -23.56 -5.84 3.64
N GLU A 105 -23.44 -6.24 4.89
CA GLU A 105 -23.98 -5.52 6.04
C GLU A 105 -23.29 -4.15 6.26
N ILE A 106 -22.07 -3.99 5.73
CA ILE A 106 -21.32 -2.73 5.83
C ILE A 106 -21.58 -1.84 4.62
N ARG A 107 -22.13 -2.38 3.53
CA ARG A 107 -22.55 -1.60 2.36
C ARG A 107 -23.77 -0.73 2.73
N GLY A 108 -23.87 0.43 2.13
CA GLY A 108 -25.01 1.33 2.37
C GLY A 108 -24.81 2.29 3.54
N ASP A 109 -25.82 2.52 4.34
CA ASP A 109 -25.87 3.57 5.38
C ASP A 109 -24.82 3.40 6.49
N VAL A 110 -24.32 2.18 6.69
CA VAL A 110 -23.30 1.88 7.70
C VAL A 110 -21.88 2.22 7.22
N LEU A 111 -21.68 2.32 5.91
CA LEU A 111 -20.36 2.52 5.32
C LEU A 111 -19.60 3.76 5.84
N PRO A 112 -20.20 4.96 5.96
CA PRO A 112 -19.51 6.13 6.49
C PRO A 112 -18.99 5.91 7.91
N TYR A 113 -19.78 5.26 8.76
CA TYR A 113 -19.40 4.95 10.15
C TYR A 113 -18.25 3.94 10.20
N PHE A 114 -18.26 2.95 9.31
CA PHE A 114 -17.17 1.99 9.19
C PHE A 114 -15.86 2.69 8.77
N ILE A 115 -15.92 3.61 7.82
CA ILE A 115 -14.75 4.35 7.35
C ILE A 115 -14.19 5.24 8.46
N ASP A 116 -15.03 5.97 9.19
CA ASP A 116 -14.61 6.76 10.35
C ASP A 116 -13.99 5.87 11.43
N TRP A 117 -14.60 4.73 11.72
CA TRP A 117 -14.05 3.75 12.66
C TRP A 117 -12.67 3.24 12.18
N LEU A 118 -12.51 2.94 10.88
CA LEU A 118 -11.24 2.50 10.30
C LEU A 118 -10.16 3.56 10.50
N LYS A 119 -10.47 4.83 10.23
CA LYS A 119 -9.55 5.97 10.41
C LYS A 119 -9.12 6.15 11.87
N ASP A 120 -10.05 5.99 12.79
CA ASP A 120 -9.81 6.25 14.22
C ASP A 120 -9.13 5.08 14.93
N ARG A 121 -9.37 3.84 14.48
CA ARG A 121 -8.98 2.64 15.21
C ARG A 121 -7.82 1.88 14.59
N VAL A 122 -7.58 2.04 13.30
CA VAL A 122 -6.43 1.39 12.65
C VAL A 122 -5.20 2.28 12.78
N GLN A 123 -4.23 1.79 13.54
CA GLN A 123 -2.97 2.50 13.78
C GLN A 123 -1.81 1.76 13.13
N ILE A 124 -0.98 2.49 12.42
CA ILE A 124 0.25 2.00 11.83
C ILE A 124 1.43 2.55 12.62
N VAL A 125 2.23 1.64 13.18
CA VAL A 125 3.49 2.03 13.84
C VAL A 125 4.55 2.17 12.76
N GLN A 126 5.05 3.38 12.58
CA GLN A 126 6.20 3.66 11.73
C GLN A 126 7.49 3.62 12.54
N ILE A 127 8.46 2.85 12.05
CA ILE A 127 9.81 2.79 12.59
C ILE A 127 10.72 3.40 11.53
N THR A 128 11.43 4.49 11.89
CA THR A 128 12.32 5.17 10.96
C THR A 128 13.75 4.84 11.30
N ALA A 129 14.47 4.26 10.33
CA ALA A 129 15.91 4.08 10.38
C ALA A 129 16.61 5.20 9.57
N TYR A 130 17.71 5.71 10.07
CA TYR A 130 18.43 6.81 9.44
C TYR A 130 19.67 6.35 8.65
N ASN A 131 19.98 5.07 8.70
CA ASN A 131 21.02 4.43 7.89
C ASN A 131 20.58 3.00 7.55
N ASP A 132 21.29 2.38 6.59
CA ASP A 132 20.93 1.07 6.07
C ASP A 132 21.21 -0.04 7.10
N ASP A 133 22.25 0.10 7.93
CA ASP A 133 22.61 -0.90 8.95
C ASP A 133 21.53 -0.98 10.03
N ASP A 134 21.03 0.17 10.50
CA ASP A 134 19.91 0.22 11.45
C ASP A 134 18.63 -0.33 10.83
N ALA A 135 18.33 0.01 9.57
CA ALA A 135 17.17 -0.52 8.86
C ALA A 135 17.22 -2.03 8.78
N TYR A 136 18.38 -2.59 8.47
CA TYR A 136 18.59 -4.03 8.38
C TYR A 136 18.46 -4.71 9.76
N ALA A 137 19.10 -4.16 10.80
CA ALA A 137 19.04 -4.71 12.15
C ALA A 137 17.61 -4.71 12.71
N ILE A 138 16.84 -3.62 12.47
CA ILE A 138 15.43 -3.54 12.86
C ILE A 138 14.60 -4.58 12.10
N PHE A 139 14.81 -4.69 10.79
CA PHE A 139 14.12 -5.65 9.94
C PHE A 139 14.37 -7.10 10.38
N GLU A 140 15.62 -7.46 10.65
CA GLU A 140 16.02 -8.78 11.16
C GLU A 140 15.32 -9.09 12.49
N THR A 141 15.39 -8.14 13.44
CA THR A 141 14.79 -8.29 14.77
C THR A 141 13.25 -8.44 14.72
N MET A 142 12.61 -7.71 13.82
CA MET A 142 11.15 -7.75 13.67
C MET A 142 10.68 -9.02 12.96
N ASN A 143 11.44 -9.55 12.02
CA ASN A 143 11.15 -10.81 11.33
C ASN A 143 11.35 -12.05 12.20
N ASP A 144 12.18 -11.99 13.21
CA ASP A 144 12.37 -13.11 14.16
C ASP A 144 11.07 -13.48 14.93
N ARG A 145 10.08 -12.59 14.91
CA ARG A 145 8.74 -12.80 15.48
C ARG A 145 7.68 -13.30 14.50
N GLY A 146 8.03 -13.48 13.20
CA GLY A 146 7.13 -13.92 12.13
C GLY A 146 7.62 -15.15 11.39
N LEU A 147 7.24 -15.28 10.13
CA LEU A 147 7.81 -16.28 9.22
C LEU A 147 9.29 -15.93 9.02
N LYS A 148 10.17 -16.82 9.48
CA LYS A 148 11.62 -16.64 9.33
C LYS A 148 11.95 -16.51 7.85
N LEU A 149 12.55 -15.38 7.48
CA LEU A 149 13.19 -15.26 6.18
C LEU A 149 14.30 -16.32 6.07
N THR A 150 14.40 -16.91 4.91
CA THR A 150 15.52 -17.80 4.65
C THR A 150 16.82 -16.98 4.55
N PRO A 151 17.98 -17.55 4.88
CA PRO A 151 19.27 -16.88 4.65
C PRO A 151 19.46 -16.37 3.23
N ALA A 152 18.80 -17.01 2.25
CA ALA A 152 18.82 -16.59 0.85
C ALA A 152 18.02 -15.30 0.61
N ASP A 153 16.86 -15.15 1.26
CA ASP A 153 16.06 -13.92 1.16
C ASP A 153 16.78 -12.74 1.81
N MET A 154 17.46 -13.00 2.93
CA MET A 154 18.30 -12.01 3.61
C MET A 154 19.48 -11.56 2.75
N LEU A 155 20.19 -12.51 2.13
CA LEU A 155 21.30 -12.21 1.22
C LEU A 155 20.82 -11.45 -0.01
N LYS A 156 19.67 -11.82 -0.58
CA LYS A 156 19.07 -11.11 -1.71
C LYS A 156 18.75 -9.66 -1.34
N GLY A 157 18.13 -9.43 -0.17
CA GLY A 157 17.83 -8.09 0.32
C GLY A 157 19.09 -7.24 0.51
N TYR A 158 20.12 -7.83 1.11
CA TYR A 158 21.42 -7.18 1.30
C TYR A 158 22.12 -6.84 -0.03
N LEU A 159 22.15 -7.77 -0.97
CA LEU A 159 22.75 -7.54 -2.28
C LEU A 159 22.00 -6.46 -3.06
N LEU A 160 20.66 -6.46 -3.06
CA LEU A 160 19.85 -5.45 -3.73
C LEU A 160 20.05 -4.04 -3.12
N ALA A 161 20.23 -3.96 -1.82
CA ALA A 161 20.51 -2.69 -1.14
C ALA A 161 21.93 -2.13 -1.41
N ASN A 162 22.88 -3.00 -1.78
CA ASN A 162 24.28 -2.64 -1.98
C ASN A 162 24.75 -2.67 -3.45
N ILE A 163 23.89 -3.07 -4.39
CA ILE A 163 24.18 -2.92 -5.82
C ILE A 163 23.92 -1.45 -6.17
N SER A 164 24.98 -0.65 -6.18
CA SER A 164 24.96 0.66 -6.82
C SER A 164 24.77 0.44 -8.31
N GLU A 165 23.78 1.07 -8.90
CA GLU A 165 23.69 1.20 -10.36
C GLU A 165 25.00 1.87 -10.83
N GLY A 166 25.85 1.11 -11.53
CA GLY A 166 27.06 1.60 -12.18
C GLY A 166 26.74 2.24 -13.52
#